data_6b94d3f18bdad7501f53d374511ab904
#
_entry.id   6b94d3f18bdad7501f53d374511ab904
#
_cell.length_a   1.000
_cell.length_b   1.000
_cell.length_c   1.000
_cell.angle_alpha   90.00
_cell.angle_beta   90.00
_cell.angle_gamma   90.00
#
_symmetry.space_group_name_H-M   'P 1'
#
loop_
_entity.id
_entity.type
_entity.pdbx_description
1 polymer ?
#
loop_
_entity_poly.entity_id
_entity_poly.type
_entity_poly.pdbx_seq_one_letter_code
_entity_poly.pdbx_strand_id
1 'polypeptide(L)'
;MLISVQDWQFDVDVALNMEISSGQAADHCLCGYCRNFYQAVDSTYPSLRPFLARFGADIEGPDELSPFEPTIYEASYIIHGKVLSCGHQPIFVDGIPVVVKNGKKADMDTERPEPYFVMLVGLMELPWLLSEDPADVVSLANEPSYLARMEKKLLERIGDNALYC
;
A
#
# COMPACT_ATOMS: atom_id res chain seq x y z
N MET A 1 8.89 -14.32 -12.28
CA MET A 1 8.62 -13.59 -13.53
C MET A 1 9.34 -12.26 -13.52
N LEU A 2 10.07 -11.91 -14.59
CA LEU A 2 10.75 -10.61 -14.67
C LEU A 2 9.75 -9.50 -15.00
N ILE A 3 9.73 -8.44 -14.17
CA ILE A 3 8.92 -7.25 -14.35
C ILE A 3 9.83 -6.02 -14.35
N SER A 4 9.67 -5.16 -15.36
CA SER A 4 10.34 -3.87 -15.43
C SER A 4 9.31 -2.75 -15.35
N VAL A 5 9.57 -1.76 -14.49
CA VAL A 5 8.75 -0.57 -14.31
C VAL A 5 9.66 0.63 -14.17
N GLN A 6 9.59 1.56 -15.11
CA GLN A 6 10.53 2.68 -15.16
C GLN A 6 11.98 2.14 -15.14
N ASP A 7 12.82 2.58 -14.21
CA ASP A 7 14.19 2.09 -14.02
C ASP A 7 14.34 0.98 -12.95
N TRP A 8 13.21 0.43 -12.47
CA TRP A 8 13.17 -0.68 -11.54
C TRP A 8 13.05 -2.04 -12.25
N GLN A 9 13.70 -3.07 -11.69
CA GLN A 9 13.58 -4.45 -12.16
C GLN A 9 13.31 -5.39 -10.99
N PHE A 10 12.38 -6.32 -11.21
CA PHE A 10 11.92 -7.27 -10.20
C PHE A 10 11.90 -8.69 -10.77
N ASP A 11 12.18 -9.67 -9.91
CA ASP A 11 11.82 -11.07 -10.14
C ASP A 11 10.73 -11.45 -9.15
N VAL A 12 9.53 -11.73 -9.64
CA VAL A 12 8.30 -11.85 -8.85
C VAL A 12 7.68 -13.23 -9.02
N ASP A 13 7.24 -13.81 -7.91
CA ASP A 13 6.36 -15.00 -7.91
C ASP A 13 4.89 -14.56 -7.99
N VAL A 14 4.45 -14.23 -9.19
CA VAL A 14 3.10 -13.73 -9.44
C VAL A 14 2.03 -14.73 -9.03
N ALA A 15 2.26 -16.04 -9.26
CA ALA A 15 1.28 -17.07 -8.93
C ALA A 15 1.05 -17.17 -7.42
N LEU A 16 2.12 -17.17 -6.64
CA LEU A 16 2.04 -17.18 -5.17
C LEU A 16 1.37 -15.90 -4.65
N ASN A 17 1.72 -14.74 -5.19
CA ASN A 17 1.09 -13.48 -4.80
C ASN A 17 -0.41 -13.47 -5.09
N MET A 18 -0.85 -13.98 -6.23
CA MET A 18 -2.28 -14.09 -6.57
C MET A 18 -3.03 -15.02 -5.60
N GLU A 19 -2.43 -16.15 -5.22
CA GLU A 19 -3.01 -17.08 -4.25
C GLU A 19 -3.21 -16.41 -2.89
N ILE A 20 -2.18 -15.71 -2.40
CA ILE A 20 -2.21 -15.00 -1.11
C ILE A 20 -3.22 -13.85 -1.15
N SER A 21 -3.18 -13.01 -2.18
CA SER A 21 -4.09 -11.87 -2.34
C SER A 21 -5.54 -12.28 -2.38
N SER A 22 -5.85 -13.40 -3.04
CA SER A 22 -7.23 -13.92 -3.09
C SER A 22 -7.75 -14.33 -1.71
N GLY A 23 -6.89 -14.83 -0.85
CA GLY A 23 -7.21 -15.13 0.55
C GLY A 23 -7.46 -13.87 1.37
N GLN A 24 -6.61 -12.85 1.21
CA GLN A 24 -6.75 -11.57 1.93
C GLN A 24 -8.00 -10.80 1.53
N ALA A 25 -8.32 -10.77 0.25
CA ALA A 25 -9.54 -10.13 -0.25
C ALA A 25 -10.84 -10.75 0.32
N ALA A 26 -10.80 -11.99 0.79
CA ALA A 26 -11.93 -12.64 1.45
C ALA A 26 -12.15 -12.16 2.88
N ASP A 27 -11.12 -11.63 3.56
CA ASP A 27 -11.14 -11.19 4.95
C ASP A 27 -11.14 -9.65 5.10
N HIS A 28 -11.87 -8.96 4.23
CA HIS A 28 -11.93 -7.50 4.23
C HIS A 28 -12.37 -6.91 5.57
N CYS A 29 -11.61 -5.93 6.07
CA CYS A 29 -12.06 -5.09 7.16
C CYS A 29 -13.32 -4.32 6.76
N LEU A 30 -14.36 -4.39 7.58
CA LEU A 30 -15.66 -3.73 7.33
C LEU A 30 -15.80 -2.35 8.00
N CYS A 31 -14.73 -1.78 8.55
CA CYS A 31 -14.77 -0.44 9.10
C CYS A 31 -15.01 0.60 7.99
N GLY A 32 -15.51 1.79 8.37
CA GLY A 32 -15.86 2.83 7.41
C GLY A 32 -14.72 3.26 6.51
N TYR A 33 -13.50 3.34 7.04
CA TYR A 33 -12.32 3.68 6.24
C TYR A 33 -12.03 2.65 5.15
N CYS A 34 -12.00 1.37 5.51
CA CYS A 34 -11.74 0.31 4.53
C CYS A 34 -12.85 0.23 3.48
N ARG A 35 -14.12 0.34 3.90
CA ARG A 35 -15.25 0.38 2.95
C ARG A 35 -15.15 1.56 1.99
N ASN A 36 -14.78 2.74 2.48
CA ASN A 36 -14.59 3.91 1.62
C ASN A 36 -13.42 3.71 0.64
N PHE A 37 -12.30 3.16 1.11
CA PHE A 37 -11.17 2.85 0.26
C PHE A 37 -11.58 1.95 -0.90
N TYR A 38 -12.23 0.81 -0.64
CA TYR A 38 -12.64 -0.14 -1.67
C TYR A 38 -13.63 0.46 -2.67
N GLN A 39 -14.51 1.37 -2.25
CA GLN A 39 -15.47 2.03 -3.15
C GLN A 39 -14.82 3.12 -4.02
N ALA A 40 -13.82 3.82 -3.51
CA ALA A 40 -13.31 5.04 -4.13
C ALA A 40 -12.04 4.83 -4.95
N VAL A 41 -11.19 3.85 -4.57
CA VAL A 41 -9.82 3.75 -5.10
C VAL A 41 -9.77 3.51 -6.61
N ASP A 42 -10.56 2.60 -7.15
CA ASP A 42 -10.54 2.27 -8.59
C ASP A 42 -10.99 3.42 -9.47
N SER A 43 -12.00 4.18 -9.04
CA SER A 43 -12.50 5.32 -9.81
C SER A 43 -11.56 6.52 -9.74
N THR A 44 -10.83 6.65 -8.63
CA THR A 44 -9.91 7.78 -8.43
C THR A 44 -8.55 7.51 -9.07
N TYR A 45 -8.07 6.26 -8.99
CA TYR A 45 -6.75 5.85 -9.50
C TYR A 45 -6.85 4.61 -10.39
N PRO A 46 -7.39 4.75 -11.60
CA PRO A 46 -7.73 3.61 -12.47
C PRO A 46 -6.53 2.79 -12.95
N SER A 47 -5.32 3.35 -12.93
CA SER A 47 -4.10 2.62 -13.32
C SER A 47 -3.49 1.81 -12.17
N LEU A 48 -3.94 2.01 -10.92
CA LEU A 48 -3.34 1.36 -9.76
C LEU A 48 -3.66 -0.14 -9.71
N ARG A 49 -4.92 -0.54 -9.95
CA ARG A 49 -5.32 -1.95 -10.02
C ARG A 49 -4.54 -2.73 -11.08
N PRO A 50 -4.49 -2.32 -12.37
CA PRO A 50 -3.70 -3.03 -13.37
C PRO A 50 -2.19 -3.00 -13.08
N PHE A 51 -1.69 -1.96 -12.41
CA PHE A 51 -0.30 -1.92 -11.97
C PHE A 51 -0.01 -3.00 -10.93
N LEU A 52 -0.78 -3.08 -9.84
CA LEU A 52 -0.61 -4.08 -8.77
C LEU A 52 -0.82 -5.51 -9.28
N ALA A 53 -1.79 -5.71 -10.18
CA ALA A 53 -2.05 -7.02 -10.79
C ALA A 53 -0.84 -7.60 -11.55
N ARG A 54 0.06 -6.77 -12.07
CA ARG A 54 1.32 -7.24 -12.68
C ARG A 54 2.20 -8.00 -11.68
N PHE A 55 2.10 -7.66 -10.41
CA PHE A 55 2.84 -8.28 -9.30
C PHE A 55 2.04 -9.40 -8.62
N GLY A 56 0.81 -9.66 -9.08
CA GLY A 56 -0.11 -10.63 -8.47
C GLY A 56 -0.81 -10.12 -7.22
N ALA A 57 -0.76 -8.81 -6.96
CA ALA A 57 -1.46 -8.20 -5.82
C ALA A 57 -2.85 -7.68 -6.24
N ASP A 58 -3.84 -7.86 -5.37
CA ASP A 58 -5.16 -7.25 -5.51
C ASP A 58 -5.18 -5.92 -4.76
N ILE A 59 -5.69 -4.87 -5.42
CA ILE A 59 -5.84 -3.55 -4.81
C ILE A 59 -6.73 -3.58 -3.56
N GLU A 60 -7.67 -4.51 -3.49
CA GLU A 60 -8.58 -4.70 -2.35
C GLU A 60 -8.00 -5.59 -1.24
N GLY A 61 -6.81 -6.14 -1.45
CA GLY A 61 -6.11 -6.99 -0.48
C GLY A 61 -4.78 -6.39 0.00
N PRO A 62 -4.72 -5.15 0.49
CA PRO A 62 -3.49 -4.65 1.09
C PRO A 62 -3.17 -5.41 2.37
N ASP A 63 -1.88 -5.61 2.65
CA ASP A 63 -1.43 -6.19 3.93
C ASP A 63 -1.67 -5.21 5.09
N GLU A 64 -1.56 -3.92 4.81
CA GLU A 64 -1.92 -2.87 5.76
C GLU A 64 -2.57 -1.71 5.00
N LEU A 65 -3.69 -1.21 5.53
CA LEU A 65 -4.34 0.01 5.08
C LEU A 65 -4.35 1.00 6.23
N SER A 66 -3.65 2.11 6.05
CA SER A 66 -3.48 3.15 7.06
C SER A 66 -4.21 4.43 6.64
N PRO A 67 -5.37 4.76 7.22
CA PRO A 67 -5.98 6.06 7.06
C PRO A 67 -5.26 7.08 7.95
N PHE A 68 -4.85 8.21 7.38
CA PHE A 68 -4.29 9.35 8.12
C PHE A 68 -5.36 10.38 8.46
N GLU A 69 -6.28 10.57 7.52
CA GLU A 69 -7.46 11.41 7.63
C GLU A 69 -8.61 10.66 6.93
N PRO A 70 -9.87 11.11 7.07
CA PRO A 70 -11.01 10.46 6.41
C PRO A 70 -10.84 10.23 4.91
N THR A 71 -10.03 11.06 4.26
CA THR A 71 -9.82 11.04 2.80
C THR A 71 -8.39 10.71 2.39
N ILE A 72 -7.44 10.54 3.33
CA ILE A 72 -6.03 10.30 3.02
C ILE A 72 -5.62 8.91 3.48
N TYR A 73 -5.10 8.10 2.56
CA TYR A 73 -4.76 6.70 2.78
C TYR A 73 -3.36 6.36 2.31
N GLU A 74 -2.75 5.40 2.99
CA GLU A 74 -1.58 4.65 2.52
C GLU A 74 -1.92 3.16 2.56
N ALA A 75 -1.53 2.42 1.54
CA ALA A 75 -1.70 0.98 1.48
C ALA A 75 -0.34 0.30 1.27
N SER A 76 -0.09 -0.78 2.01
CA SER A 76 1.10 -1.61 1.83
C SER A 76 0.74 -2.98 1.27
N TYR A 77 1.58 -3.46 0.35
CA TYR A 77 1.47 -4.76 -0.28
C TYR A 77 2.80 -5.49 -0.15
N ILE A 78 2.77 -6.67 0.46
CA ILE A 78 3.94 -7.56 0.53
C ILE A 78 3.96 -8.42 -0.73
N ILE A 79 5.04 -8.29 -1.51
CA ILE A 79 5.22 -8.96 -2.78
C ILE A 79 6.32 -10.01 -2.66
N HIS A 80 5.99 -11.29 -2.84
CA HIS A 80 6.98 -12.36 -2.92
C HIS A 80 7.81 -12.21 -4.20
N GLY A 81 9.11 -12.07 -4.01
CA GLY A 81 10.05 -11.80 -5.07
C GLY A 81 11.27 -11.04 -4.61
N LYS A 82 12.07 -10.59 -5.57
CA LYS A 82 13.32 -9.85 -5.33
C LYS A 82 13.34 -8.57 -6.15
N VAL A 83 13.87 -7.51 -5.57
CA VAL A 83 14.28 -6.34 -6.32
C VAL A 83 15.65 -6.66 -6.94
N LEU A 84 15.74 -6.69 -8.26
CA LEU A 84 16.97 -6.98 -9.00
C LEU A 84 17.77 -5.72 -9.29
N SER A 85 17.07 -4.63 -9.60
CA SER A 85 17.66 -3.31 -9.82
C SER A 85 16.76 -2.25 -9.24
N CYS A 86 17.35 -1.35 -8.46
CA CYS A 86 16.66 -0.25 -7.83
C CYS A 86 16.64 0.97 -8.73
N GLY A 87 15.47 1.59 -8.82
CA GLY A 87 15.32 2.87 -9.49
C GLY A 87 15.88 4.03 -8.66
N HIS A 88 16.07 5.16 -9.33
CA HIS A 88 16.56 6.39 -8.71
C HIS A 88 15.45 7.19 -8.03
N GLN A 89 14.20 6.85 -8.32
CA GLN A 89 13.01 7.53 -7.82
C GLN A 89 11.91 6.50 -7.49
N PRO A 90 10.92 6.86 -6.64
CA PRO A 90 9.72 6.06 -6.48
C PRO A 90 9.04 5.82 -7.84
N ILE A 91 8.35 4.70 -7.95
CA ILE A 91 7.46 4.46 -9.09
C ILE A 91 6.26 5.39 -8.95
N PHE A 92 5.82 6.01 -10.03
CA PHE A 92 4.61 6.85 -10.01
C PHE A 92 3.49 6.19 -10.82
N VAL A 93 2.32 6.05 -10.20
CA VAL A 93 1.09 5.53 -10.83
C VAL A 93 -0.04 6.52 -10.58
N ASP A 94 -0.66 7.05 -11.62
CA ASP A 94 -1.67 8.12 -11.54
C ASP A 94 -1.24 9.32 -10.67
N GLY A 95 0.06 9.62 -10.66
CA GLY A 95 0.63 10.70 -9.85
C GLY A 95 0.93 10.33 -8.40
N ILE A 96 0.61 9.10 -7.96
CA ILE A 96 0.89 8.64 -6.60
C ILE A 96 2.26 7.94 -6.57
N PRO A 97 3.10 8.23 -5.57
CA PRO A 97 4.33 7.50 -5.37
C PRO A 97 4.07 6.08 -4.84
N VAL A 98 4.67 5.10 -5.47
CA VAL A 98 4.80 3.74 -4.98
C VAL A 98 6.24 3.53 -4.56
N VAL A 99 6.45 3.47 -3.25
CA VAL A 99 7.76 3.28 -2.65
C VAL A 99 8.03 1.80 -2.46
N VAL A 100 9.17 1.34 -2.95
CA VAL A 100 9.59 -0.06 -2.82
C VAL A 100 10.61 -0.18 -1.69
N LYS A 101 10.36 -1.07 -0.73
CA LYS A 101 11.29 -1.40 0.36
C LYS A 101 11.64 -2.87 0.33
N ASN A 102 12.91 -3.20 0.47
CA ASN A 102 13.36 -4.59 0.65
C ASN A 102 12.76 -5.15 1.95
N GLY A 103 12.28 -6.38 1.94
CA GLY A 103 11.54 -7.01 3.04
C GLY A 103 12.17 -6.85 4.41
N LYS A 104 13.49 -7.07 4.54
CA LYS A 104 14.24 -6.88 5.80
C LYS A 104 14.27 -5.45 6.32
N LYS A 105 14.09 -4.46 5.44
CA LYS A 105 14.12 -3.02 5.78
C LYS A 105 12.72 -2.43 5.94
N ALA A 106 11.67 -3.22 5.65
CA ALA A 106 10.31 -2.70 5.64
C ALA A 106 9.70 -2.54 7.04
N ASP A 107 10.37 -3.06 8.08
CA ASP A 107 9.91 -3.02 9.48
C ASP A 107 8.45 -3.46 9.66
N MET A 108 8.03 -4.40 8.79
CA MET A 108 6.73 -5.05 8.89
C MET A 108 6.88 -6.35 9.64
N ASP A 109 6.12 -6.50 10.71
CA ASP A 109 6.00 -7.76 11.42
C ASP A 109 5.14 -8.72 10.57
N THR A 110 5.81 -9.60 9.83
CA THR A 110 5.16 -10.56 8.96
C THR A 110 5.76 -11.93 9.11
N GLU A 111 4.89 -12.95 9.18
CA GLU A 111 5.30 -14.36 9.14
C GLU A 111 5.56 -14.86 7.70
N ARG A 112 5.49 -13.98 6.70
CA ARG A 112 5.68 -14.38 5.31
C ARG A 112 7.10 -14.81 5.02
N PRO A 113 7.29 -15.94 4.27
CA PRO A 113 8.61 -16.43 3.94
C PRO A 113 9.34 -15.48 2.99
N GLU A 114 10.65 -15.32 3.22
CA GLU A 114 11.53 -14.61 2.27
C GLU A 114 11.77 -15.45 0.99
N PRO A 115 12.09 -14.85 -0.16
CA PRO A 115 12.32 -13.41 -0.35
C PRO A 115 11.02 -12.64 -0.66
N TYR A 116 10.89 -11.46 -0.09
CA TYR A 116 9.82 -10.52 -0.39
C TYR A 116 10.32 -9.07 -0.34
N PHE A 117 9.54 -8.16 -0.92
CA PHE A 117 9.67 -6.72 -0.78
C PHE A 117 8.29 -6.11 -0.52
N VAL A 118 8.26 -4.88 -0.06
CA VAL A 118 7.01 -4.17 0.24
C VAL A 118 6.84 -3.01 -0.73
N MET A 119 5.66 -2.90 -1.31
CA MET A 119 5.20 -1.73 -2.04
C MET A 119 4.31 -0.88 -1.13
N LEU A 120 4.76 0.34 -0.84
CA LEU A 120 3.98 1.34 -0.13
C LEU A 120 3.37 2.28 -1.15
N VAL A 121 2.06 2.19 -1.32
CA VAL A 121 1.27 3.09 -2.17
C VAL A 121 0.82 4.23 -1.28
N GLY A 122 1.46 5.37 -1.41
CA GLY A 122 1.34 6.40 -0.39
C GLY A 122 0.61 7.65 -0.80
N LEU A 123 -0.10 8.20 0.21
CA LEU A 123 -0.83 9.45 0.20
C LEU A 123 -1.85 9.54 -0.94
N MET A 124 -2.72 8.52 -1.00
CA MET A 124 -3.90 8.54 -1.85
C MET A 124 -4.95 9.46 -1.23
N GLU A 125 -5.36 10.48 -1.94
CA GLU A 125 -6.52 11.29 -1.56
C GLU A 125 -7.77 10.71 -2.25
N LEU A 126 -8.71 10.19 -1.45
CA LEU A 126 -9.94 9.56 -1.92
C LEU A 126 -11.16 10.35 -1.49
N PRO A 127 -12.17 10.53 -2.36
CA PRO A 127 -13.44 11.11 -1.94
C PRO A 127 -14.12 10.23 -0.90
N TRP A 128 -14.81 10.84 0.05
CA TRP A 128 -15.68 10.10 0.97
C TRP A 128 -17.00 9.78 0.28
N LEU A 129 -17.24 8.50 0.03
CA LEU A 129 -18.42 8.02 -0.72
C LEU A 129 -19.48 7.35 0.15
N LEU A 130 -19.19 7.13 1.43
CA LEU A 130 -20.14 6.53 2.35
C LEU A 130 -21.19 7.57 2.82
N SER A 131 -22.38 7.07 3.16
CA SER A 131 -23.46 7.92 3.71
C SER A 131 -23.24 8.30 5.16
N GLU A 132 -22.41 7.55 5.90
CA GLU A 132 -22.05 7.88 7.27
C GLU A 132 -21.11 9.08 7.31
N ASP A 133 -21.26 9.94 8.34
CA ASP A 133 -20.33 11.04 8.55
C ASP A 133 -18.92 10.47 8.87
N PRO A 134 -17.87 10.92 8.19
CA PRO A 134 -16.50 10.54 8.53
C PRO A 134 -16.17 10.74 10.02
N ALA A 135 -16.71 11.79 10.66
CA ALA A 135 -16.50 12.07 12.07
C ALA A 135 -17.04 10.96 13.00
N ASP A 136 -18.13 10.28 12.61
CA ASP A 136 -18.71 9.19 13.39
C ASP A 136 -17.87 7.91 13.29
N VAL A 137 -17.12 7.75 12.21
CA VAL A 137 -16.25 6.60 11.95
C VAL A 137 -14.89 6.76 12.63
N VAL A 138 -14.49 8.00 12.95
CA VAL A 138 -13.12 8.43 13.30
C VAL A 138 -12.88 8.50 14.82
N SER A 139 -13.76 7.98 15.68
CA SER A 139 -13.62 8.15 17.14
C SER A 139 -12.27 7.70 17.73
N LEU A 140 -11.52 6.84 17.03
CA LEU A 140 -10.17 6.39 17.43
C LEU A 140 -9.04 7.18 16.77
N ALA A 141 -9.26 7.74 15.59
CA ALA A 141 -8.22 8.48 14.84
C ALA A 141 -8.02 9.93 15.38
N ASN A 142 -8.99 10.45 16.14
CA ASN A 142 -8.92 11.78 16.75
C ASN A 142 -8.12 11.83 18.06
N GLU A 143 -7.49 10.73 18.48
CA GLU A 143 -6.56 10.80 19.59
C GLU A 143 -5.26 11.50 19.12
N PRO A 144 -4.87 12.62 19.76
CA PRO A 144 -3.65 13.35 19.39
C PRO A 144 -2.39 12.46 19.36
N SER A 145 -2.35 11.43 20.22
CA SER A 145 -1.29 10.43 20.27
C SER A 145 -1.24 9.53 19.02
N TYR A 146 -2.40 9.24 18.41
CA TYR A 146 -2.47 8.45 17.17
C TYR A 146 -1.99 9.28 15.98
N LEU A 147 -2.51 10.49 15.82
CA LEU A 147 -2.12 11.41 14.74
C LEU A 147 -0.61 11.72 14.79
N ALA A 148 -0.06 12.02 15.99
CA ALA A 148 1.36 12.26 16.13
C ALA A 148 2.23 11.05 15.77
N ARG A 149 1.78 9.82 16.10
CA ARG A 149 2.48 8.59 15.70
C ARG A 149 2.45 8.37 14.19
N MET A 150 1.31 8.66 13.55
CA MET A 150 1.14 8.50 12.12
C MET A 150 1.94 9.55 11.36
N GLU A 151 1.92 10.82 11.82
CA GLU A 151 2.74 11.89 11.25
C GLU A 151 4.23 11.57 11.35
N LYS A 152 4.68 11.07 12.51
CA LYS A 152 6.06 10.63 12.70
C LYS A 152 6.43 9.49 11.75
N LYS A 153 5.60 8.44 11.64
CA LYS A 153 5.79 7.34 10.69
C LYS A 153 5.86 7.83 9.25
N LEU A 154 5.00 8.78 8.88
CA LEU A 154 4.98 9.37 7.55
C LEU A 154 6.29 10.12 7.26
N LEU A 155 6.75 10.97 8.19
CA LEU A 155 8.00 11.73 8.05
C LEU A 155 9.22 10.80 8.00
N GLU A 156 9.25 9.74 8.82
CA GLU A 156 10.28 8.71 8.76
C GLU A 156 10.28 8.00 7.40
N ARG A 157 9.11 7.65 6.87
CA ARG A 157 8.96 7.00 5.56
C ARG A 157 9.36 7.90 4.39
N ILE A 158 9.04 9.20 4.45
CA ILE A 158 9.43 10.18 3.41
C ILE A 158 10.92 10.54 3.53
N GLY A 159 11.45 10.67 4.76
CA GLY A 159 12.85 11.02 5.02
C GLY A 159 13.85 9.94 4.63
N ASP A 160 13.45 8.67 4.70
CA ASP A 160 14.29 7.50 4.34
C ASP A 160 14.34 7.22 2.83
N ASN A 161 13.83 8.11 1.97
CA ASN A 161 13.84 7.96 0.52
C ASN A 161 15.23 7.75 -0.14
N ALA A 162 16.31 7.88 0.62
CA ALA A 162 17.68 7.65 0.15
C ALA A 162 18.19 6.20 0.35
N LEU A 163 17.40 5.29 0.95
CA LEU A 163 17.87 3.98 1.43
C LEU A 163 17.06 2.77 0.90
N TYR A 164 16.40 2.90 -0.26
CA TYR A 164 15.44 1.90 -0.75
C TYR A 164 16.03 0.62 -1.37
N CYS A 165 17.30 0.48 -1.34
CA CYS A 165 17.97 -0.78 -1.63
C CYS A 165 18.99 -1.07 -0.53
#